data_39145bd9a4ce94e5ef43d439c025202d
#
_entry.id   39145bd9a4ce94e5ef43d439c025202d
#
_cell.length_a   1.000
_cell.length_b   1.000
_cell.length_c   1.000
_cell.angle_alpha   90.00
_cell.angle_beta   90.00
_cell.angle_gamma   90.00
#
_symmetry.space_group_name_H-M   'P 1'
#
loop_
_entity.id
_entity.type
_entity.pdbx_description
1 polymer ?
#
loop_
_entity_poly.entity_id
_entity_poly.type
_entity_poly.pdbx_seq_one_letter_code
_entity_poly.pdbx_strand_id
1 'polypeptide(L)'
;AYFGLLAKECWRKIVPFLESTNKVERIDAHLIEMYCTNYEIYRNAYDDVKENQIQTPIYKTVQNAAGEAIGQDFIGYKKNPATDIMRNASAQLSAIGGQLGLSPKARQELLAVTGADTDKVSTAEMLKEFLGK
;
A
#
# COMPACT_ATOMS: atom_id res chain seq x y z
N ALA A 1 -4.28 -18.29 6.74
CA ALA A 1 -4.21 -17.87 7.40
C ALA A 1 -3.36 -17.05 8.31
N TYR A 2 -2.20 -16.57 7.89
CA TYR A 2 -1.40 -15.67 8.73
C TYR A 2 -1.72 -14.18 8.52
N PHE A 3 -2.65 -13.87 7.60
CA PHE A 3 -3.03 -12.50 7.32
C PHE A 3 -3.72 -11.84 8.51
N GLY A 4 -3.39 -10.57 8.74
CA GLY A 4 -4.19 -9.71 9.60
C GLY A 4 -5.51 -9.32 8.94
N LEU A 5 -6.31 -8.55 9.63
CA LEU A 5 -7.64 -8.17 9.18
C LEU A 5 -7.62 -7.39 7.86
N LEU A 6 -6.73 -6.40 7.76
CA LEU A 6 -6.65 -5.56 6.56
C LEU A 6 -6.19 -6.33 5.33
N ALA A 7 -5.23 -7.26 5.51
CA ALA A 7 -4.79 -8.11 4.42
C ALA A 7 -5.90 -9.04 3.94
N LYS A 8 -6.69 -9.58 4.85
CA LYS A 8 -7.86 -10.41 4.49
C LYS A 8 -8.91 -9.62 3.71
N GLU A 9 -9.17 -8.40 4.11
CA GLU A 9 -10.12 -7.53 3.40
C GLU A 9 -9.62 -7.23 1.99
N CYS A 10 -8.34 -6.92 1.86
CA CYS A 10 -7.72 -6.68 0.55
C CYS A 10 -7.86 -7.92 -0.34
N TRP A 11 -7.55 -9.09 0.18
CA TRP A 11 -7.68 -10.35 -0.53
C TRP A 11 -9.09 -10.58 -1.06
N ARG A 12 -10.09 -10.39 -0.19
CA ARG A 12 -11.50 -10.58 -0.55
C ARG A 12 -11.98 -9.65 -1.65
N LYS A 13 -11.37 -8.46 -1.74
CA LYS A 13 -11.73 -7.49 -2.78
C LYS A 13 -11.03 -7.76 -4.10
N ILE A 14 -9.77 -8.16 -4.04
CA ILE A 14 -8.91 -8.27 -5.22
C ILE A 14 -9.07 -9.61 -5.93
N VAL A 15 -9.14 -10.70 -5.20
CA VAL A 15 -9.17 -12.05 -5.81
C VAL A 15 -10.34 -12.24 -6.76
N PRO A 16 -11.59 -11.88 -6.40
CA PRO A 16 -12.69 -12.02 -7.34
C PRO A 16 -12.50 -11.22 -8.63
N PHE A 17 -11.95 -10.02 -8.52
CA PHE A 17 -11.65 -9.21 -9.69
C PHE A 17 -10.60 -9.86 -10.58
N LEU A 18 -9.51 -10.35 -9.99
CA LEU A 18 -8.45 -11.00 -10.75
C LEU A 18 -8.93 -12.30 -11.40
N GLU A 19 -9.76 -13.05 -10.72
CA GLU A 19 -10.37 -14.25 -11.28
C GLU A 19 -11.26 -13.92 -12.48
N SER A 20 -11.97 -12.80 -12.43
CA SER A 20 -12.83 -12.37 -13.52
C SER A 20 -12.07 -12.00 -14.79
N THR A 21 -10.80 -11.63 -14.68
CA THR A 21 -9.98 -11.28 -15.84
C THR A 21 -9.43 -12.49 -16.57
N ASN A 22 -9.43 -13.67 -15.97
CA ASN A 22 -8.84 -14.91 -16.50
C ASN A 22 -7.35 -14.78 -16.88
N LYS A 23 -6.66 -13.77 -16.35
CA LYS A 23 -5.24 -13.52 -16.65
C LYS A 23 -4.32 -13.92 -15.51
N VAL A 24 -4.89 -14.16 -14.34
CA VAL A 24 -4.15 -14.54 -13.14
C VAL A 24 -4.37 -16.03 -12.89
N GLU A 25 -3.28 -16.75 -12.82
CA GLU A 25 -3.29 -18.19 -12.57
C GLU A 25 -3.09 -18.47 -11.07
N ARG A 26 -3.33 -19.72 -10.69
CA ARG A 26 -3.16 -20.15 -9.29
C ARG A 26 -1.75 -19.91 -8.76
N ILE A 27 -0.74 -20.02 -9.63
CA ILE A 27 0.65 -19.78 -9.26
C ILE A 27 0.90 -18.34 -8.84
N ASP A 28 0.05 -17.43 -9.26
CA ASP A 28 0.18 -16.00 -8.93
C ASP A 28 -0.31 -15.67 -7.52
N ALA A 29 -0.77 -16.65 -6.77
CA ALA A 29 -1.24 -16.46 -5.40
C ALA A 29 -0.19 -15.78 -4.52
N HIS A 30 1.10 -16.07 -4.74
CA HIS A 30 2.17 -15.43 -3.99
C HIS A 30 2.24 -13.93 -4.22
N LEU A 31 2.04 -13.48 -5.45
CA LEU A 31 2.00 -12.05 -5.76
C LEU A 31 0.82 -11.38 -5.06
N ILE A 32 -0.32 -12.04 -5.03
CA ILE A 32 -1.51 -11.53 -4.36
C ILE A 32 -1.27 -11.45 -2.86
N GLU A 33 -0.64 -12.47 -2.27
CA GLU A 33 -0.26 -12.45 -0.86
C GLU A 33 0.68 -11.29 -0.53
N MET A 34 1.69 -11.07 -1.36
CA MET A 34 2.62 -9.96 -1.19
C MET A 34 1.90 -8.61 -1.29
N TYR A 35 0.98 -8.49 -2.24
CA TYR A 35 0.19 -7.27 -2.39
C TYR A 35 -0.64 -7.00 -1.14
N CYS A 36 -1.36 -8.00 -0.67
CA CYS A 36 -2.23 -7.85 0.51
C CYS A 36 -1.42 -7.56 1.78
N THR A 37 -0.26 -8.19 1.93
CA THR A 37 0.65 -7.94 3.05
C THR A 37 1.17 -6.50 3.02
N ASN A 38 1.59 -6.03 1.86
CA ASN A 38 2.06 -4.65 1.72
C ASN A 38 0.94 -3.65 1.92
N TYR A 39 -0.28 -3.98 1.51
CA TYR A 39 -1.44 -3.15 1.79
C TYR A 39 -1.68 -2.99 3.30
N GLU A 40 -1.58 -4.08 4.05
CA GLU A 40 -1.73 -4.03 5.49
C GLU A 40 -0.63 -3.20 6.15
N ILE A 41 0.61 -3.40 5.72
CA ILE A 41 1.74 -2.60 6.20
C ILE A 41 1.52 -1.12 5.92
N TYR A 42 1.09 -0.81 4.71
CA TYR A 42 0.79 0.57 4.31
C TYR A 42 -0.28 1.19 5.21
N ARG A 43 -1.38 0.48 5.45
CA ARG A 43 -2.48 0.98 6.27
C ARG A 43 -2.07 1.15 7.73
N ASN A 44 -1.32 0.22 8.27
CA ASN A 44 -0.82 0.32 9.65
C ASN A 44 0.17 1.48 9.80
N ALA A 45 1.05 1.66 8.84
CA ALA A 45 1.99 2.78 8.85
C ALA A 45 1.25 4.12 8.71
N TYR A 46 0.23 4.18 7.87
CA TYR A 46 -0.62 5.37 7.73
C TYR A 46 -1.32 5.72 9.04
N ASP A 47 -1.87 4.71 9.71
CA ASP A 47 -2.53 4.93 11.00
C ASP A 47 -1.55 5.44 12.06
N ASP A 48 -0.32 4.92 12.06
CA ASP A 48 0.73 5.40 12.95
C ASP A 48 1.09 6.87 12.65
N VAL A 49 1.28 7.22 11.39
CA VAL A 49 1.58 8.60 10.98
C VAL A 49 0.44 9.54 11.36
N LYS A 50 -0.78 9.07 11.21
CA LYS A 50 -1.97 9.85 11.57
C LYS A 50 -2.04 10.11 13.08
N GLU A 51 -1.66 9.13 13.89
CA GLU A 51 -1.67 9.25 15.35
C GLU A 51 -0.45 9.97 15.89
N ASN A 52 0.74 9.65 15.37
CA ASN A 52 2.02 10.12 15.92
C ASN A 52 2.69 11.20 15.06
N GLN A 53 2.03 11.64 13.98
CA GLN A 53 2.50 12.66 13.06
C GLN A 53 3.74 12.24 12.25
N ILE A 54 4.06 13.06 11.26
CA ILE A 54 5.19 12.82 10.34
C ILE A 54 6.53 13.00 11.03
N GLN A 55 6.57 13.95 11.96
CA GLN A 55 7.76 14.25 12.73
C GLN A 55 7.37 14.77 14.11
N THR A 56 8.24 14.52 15.07
CA THR A 56 8.02 14.97 16.43
C THR A 56 9.17 15.88 16.86
N PRO A 57 8.89 16.93 17.62
CA PRO A 57 9.95 17.80 18.14
C PRO A 57 10.80 17.06 19.16
N ILE A 58 12.09 17.32 19.14
CA ILE A 58 13.03 16.78 20.11
C ILE A 58 13.44 17.92 21.03
N TYR A 59 13.38 17.67 22.33
CA TYR A 59 13.78 18.63 23.35
C TYR A 59 14.94 18.07 24.16
N LYS A 60 15.89 18.92 24.46
CA LYS A 60 17.00 18.60 25.34
C LYS A 60 16.71 19.23 26.72
N THR A 61 16.81 18.43 27.77
CA THR A 61 16.68 18.94 29.13
C THR A 61 17.89 19.81 29.46
N VAL A 62 17.62 21.04 29.89
CA VAL A 62 18.65 21.96 30.34
C VAL A 62 18.75 21.86 31.87
N GLN A 63 19.96 21.71 32.36
CA GLN A 63 20.24 21.62 33.77
C GLN A 63 21.02 22.82 34.25
N ASN A 64 20.80 23.25 35.53
CA ASN A 64 21.63 24.26 36.16
C ASN A 64 22.96 23.65 36.67
N ALA A 65 23.80 24.46 37.25
CA ALA A 65 25.09 24.03 37.80
C ALA A 65 24.98 22.97 38.90
N ALA A 66 23.83 22.87 39.53
CA ALA A 66 23.54 21.88 40.57
C ALA A 66 22.94 20.59 40.04
N GLY A 67 22.74 20.46 38.71
CA GLY A 67 22.18 19.29 38.09
C GLY A 67 20.66 19.25 38.08
N GLU A 68 19.99 20.31 38.47
CA GLU A 68 18.54 20.39 38.49
C GLU A 68 17.99 20.78 37.12
N ALA A 69 16.93 20.10 36.68
CA ALA A 69 16.27 20.41 35.43
C ALA A 69 15.55 21.78 35.52
N ILE A 70 15.96 22.74 34.70
CA ILE A 70 15.37 24.09 34.70
C ILE A 70 14.56 24.41 33.45
N GLY A 71 14.55 23.52 32.44
CA GLY A 71 13.78 23.71 31.24
C GLY A 71 14.15 22.73 30.15
N GLN A 72 13.59 22.94 28.97
CA GLN A 72 13.88 22.13 27.78
C GLN A 72 14.17 23.05 26.60
N ASP A 73 15.19 22.73 25.84
CA ASP A 73 15.52 23.42 24.61
C ASP A 73 15.11 22.59 23.41
N PHE A 74 14.45 23.24 22.45
CA PHE A 74 14.15 22.63 21.16
C PHE A 74 15.44 22.46 20.37
N ILE A 75 15.73 21.22 19.94
CA ILE A 75 16.95 20.92 19.18
C ILE A 75 16.68 20.38 17.78
N GLY A 76 15.43 20.22 17.38
CA GLY A 76 15.08 19.77 16.05
C GLY A 76 13.91 18.83 16.05
N TYR A 77 13.71 18.15 14.92
CA TYR A 77 12.63 17.20 14.75
C TYR A 77 13.18 15.80 14.53
N LYS A 78 12.44 14.81 15.03
CA LYS A 78 12.70 13.41 14.75
C LYS A 78 11.65 12.93 13.76
N LYS A 79 12.11 12.35 12.65
CA LYS A 79 11.24 11.78 11.64
C LYS A 79 10.55 10.52 12.18
N ASN A 80 9.27 10.35 11.87
CA ASN A 80 8.55 9.12 12.18
C ASN A 80 8.98 8.04 11.18
N PRO A 81 9.57 6.92 11.62
CA PRO A 81 9.98 5.84 10.72
C PRO A 81 8.82 5.25 9.90
N ALA A 82 7.60 5.38 10.38
CA ALA A 82 6.42 4.89 9.66
C ALA A 82 6.24 5.57 8.30
N THR A 83 6.78 6.79 8.11
CA THR A 83 6.73 7.46 6.81
C THR A 83 7.55 6.71 5.75
N ASP A 84 8.70 6.18 6.14
CA ASP A 84 9.52 5.38 5.22
C ASP A 84 8.90 4.03 4.94
N ILE A 85 8.32 3.40 5.96
CA ILE A 85 7.61 2.13 5.82
C ILE A 85 6.44 2.30 4.86
N MET A 86 5.67 3.38 5.03
CA MET A 86 4.53 3.68 4.16
C MET A 86 4.97 3.90 2.72
N ARG A 87 6.06 4.66 2.51
CA ARG A 87 6.61 4.91 1.18
C ARG A 87 7.07 3.62 0.51
N ASN A 88 7.79 2.78 1.25
CA ASN A 88 8.29 1.51 0.72
C ASN A 88 7.15 0.56 0.38
N ALA A 89 6.15 0.47 1.26
CA ALA A 89 4.97 -0.35 1.00
C ALA A 89 4.19 0.16 -0.21
N SER A 90 4.05 1.48 -0.36
CA SER A 90 3.39 2.09 -1.50
C SER A 90 4.10 1.76 -2.81
N ALA A 91 5.44 1.81 -2.82
CA ALA A 91 6.23 1.44 -3.99
C ALA A 91 6.02 -0.03 -4.37
N GLN A 92 6.00 -0.93 -3.37
CA GLN A 92 5.74 -2.35 -3.60
C GLN A 92 4.33 -2.60 -4.11
N LEU A 93 3.34 -1.90 -3.55
CA LEU A 93 1.96 -2.00 -4.03
C LEU A 93 1.85 -1.58 -5.50
N SER A 94 2.52 -0.51 -5.88
CA SER A 94 2.52 -0.04 -7.27
C SER A 94 3.18 -1.06 -8.19
N ALA A 95 4.33 -1.59 -7.80
CA ALA A 95 5.06 -2.57 -8.61
C ALA A 95 4.29 -3.88 -8.77
N ILE A 96 3.81 -4.45 -7.66
CA ILE A 96 3.07 -5.71 -7.67
C ILE A 96 1.71 -5.51 -8.34
N GLY A 97 1.04 -4.40 -8.05
CA GLY A 97 -0.23 -4.07 -8.68
C GLY A 97 -0.12 -3.97 -10.20
N GLY A 98 1.00 -3.41 -10.69
CA GLY A 98 1.27 -3.39 -12.12
C GLY A 98 1.40 -4.78 -12.72
N GLN A 99 2.08 -5.70 -12.01
CA GLN A 99 2.21 -7.09 -12.45
C GLN A 99 0.89 -7.84 -12.45
N LEU A 100 -0.01 -7.51 -11.54
CA LEU A 100 -1.33 -8.14 -11.42
C LEU A 100 -2.39 -7.49 -12.33
N GLY A 101 -2.03 -6.42 -13.05
CA GLY A 101 -2.98 -5.74 -13.92
C GLY A 101 -3.95 -4.84 -13.19
N LEU A 102 -3.58 -4.33 -12.02
CA LEU A 102 -4.44 -3.46 -11.22
C LEU A 102 -4.37 -1.99 -11.62
N SER A 103 -3.47 -1.62 -12.55
CA SER A 103 -3.43 -0.27 -13.12
C SER A 103 -4.06 -0.27 -14.52
N PRO A 104 -4.59 0.86 -14.97
CA PRO A 104 -5.13 0.95 -16.34
C PRO A 104 -4.10 0.60 -17.41
N LYS A 105 -2.88 1.07 -17.26
CA LYS A 105 -1.79 0.77 -18.21
C LYS A 105 -1.49 -0.73 -18.26
N ALA A 106 -1.37 -1.35 -17.08
CA ALA A 106 -1.08 -2.78 -17.00
C ALA A 106 -2.21 -3.61 -17.62
N ARG A 107 -3.46 -3.20 -17.42
CA ARG A 107 -4.59 -3.88 -18.04
C ARG A 107 -4.55 -3.79 -19.56
N GLN A 108 -4.20 -2.63 -20.09
CA GLN A 108 -4.06 -2.45 -21.55
C GLN A 108 -2.94 -3.31 -22.12
N GLU A 109 -1.80 -3.38 -21.44
CA GLU A 109 -0.68 -4.22 -21.85
C GLU A 109 -1.07 -5.70 -21.87
N LEU A 110 -1.78 -6.16 -20.86
CA LEU A 110 -2.27 -7.53 -20.78
C LEU A 110 -3.26 -7.84 -21.91
N LEU A 111 -4.16 -6.91 -22.23
CA LEU A 111 -5.11 -7.04 -23.30
C LEU A 111 -4.40 -7.10 -24.67
N ALA A 112 -3.37 -6.29 -24.87
CA ALA A 112 -2.59 -6.29 -26.10
C ALA A 112 -1.87 -7.62 -26.31
N VAL A 113 -1.32 -8.21 -25.24
CA VAL A 113 -0.61 -9.50 -25.31
C VAL A 113 -1.57 -10.66 -25.61
N THR A 114 -2.80 -10.58 -25.13
CA THR A 114 -3.76 -11.68 -25.31
C THR A 114 -4.53 -11.63 -26.62
N GLY A 115 -4.35 -10.61 -27.44
CA GLY A 115 -4.84 -10.55 -28.82
C GLY A 115 -6.31 -10.23 -28.98
N ALA A 116 -6.85 -10.63 -30.12
CA ALA A 116 -8.13 -10.15 -30.64
C ALA A 116 -9.38 -10.57 -29.87
N ASP A 117 -9.29 -11.52 -28.97
CA ASP A 117 -10.43 -11.97 -28.19
C ASP A 117 -10.97 -10.88 -27.25
N THR A 118 -10.23 -9.82 -27.13
CA THR A 118 -10.56 -8.69 -26.25
C THR A 118 -11.30 -7.58 -26.98
N ASP A 119 -11.50 -7.69 -28.26
CA ASP A 119 -12.16 -6.66 -29.07
C ASP A 119 -13.58 -6.34 -28.64
N LYS A 120 -14.18 -7.21 -27.84
CA LYS A 120 -15.57 -7.09 -27.44
C LYS A 120 -15.78 -6.40 -26.10
N VAL A 121 -14.72 -6.15 -25.35
CA VAL A 121 -14.82 -5.51 -24.03
C VAL A 121 -13.95 -4.26 -24.00
N SER A 122 -14.60 -3.10 -23.99
CA SER A 122 -13.87 -1.83 -23.93
C SER A 122 -13.27 -1.62 -22.56
N THR A 123 -12.19 -0.84 -22.51
CA THR A 123 -11.56 -0.44 -21.25
C THR A 123 -12.55 0.27 -20.33
N ALA A 124 -13.46 1.05 -20.93
CA ALA A 124 -14.50 1.74 -20.18
C ALA A 124 -15.48 0.77 -19.51
N GLU A 125 -15.83 -0.31 -20.19
CA GLU A 125 -16.70 -1.33 -19.62
C GLU A 125 -16.02 -2.07 -18.48
N MET A 126 -14.74 -2.40 -18.63
CA MET A 126 -13.98 -3.05 -17.57
C MET A 126 -13.84 -2.15 -16.33
N LEU A 127 -13.59 -0.86 -16.54
CA LEU A 127 -13.53 0.12 -15.45
C LEU A 127 -14.88 0.28 -14.78
N LYS A 128 -15.94 0.32 -15.56
CA LYS A 128 -17.31 0.43 -15.04
C LYS A 128 -17.68 -0.78 -14.19
N GLU A 129 -17.33 -1.97 -14.64
CA GLU A 129 -17.56 -3.19 -13.90
C GLU A 129 -16.77 -3.20 -12.59
N PHE A 130 -15.51 -2.76 -12.63
CA PHE A 130 -14.65 -2.68 -11.45
C PHE A 130 -15.11 -1.64 -10.44
N LEU A 131 -15.52 -0.45 -10.92
CA LEU A 131 -15.90 0.67 -10.07
C LEU A 131 -17.38 0.71 -9.71
N GLY A 132 -18.22 0.00 -10.47
CA GLY A 132 -19.66 0.03 -10.30
C GLY A 132 -20.22 -0.91 -9.24
N LYS A 133 -19.37 -1.52 -8.46
CA LYS A 133 -19.79 -2.48 -7.42
C LYS A 133 -19.61 -1.94 -6.02
#